data_3eb4e755167414edc397e5d7bce38bf0
#
_entry.id   3eb4e755167414edc397e5d7bce38bf0
#
_cell.length_a   1.000
_cell.length_b   1.000
_cell.length_c   1.000
_cell.angle_alpha   90.00
_cell.angle_beta   90.00
_cell.angle_gamma   90.00
#
_symmetry.space_group_name_H-M   'P 1'
#
loop_
_entity.id
_entity.type
_entity.pdbx_description
1 polymer ?
#
loop_
_entity_poly.entity_id
_entity_poly.type
_entity_poly.pdbx_seq_one_letter_code
_entity_poly.pdbx_strand_id
1 'polypeptide(L)'
;IEEKAWIPRQGYLSADKLGRGETSGEYMPKRPVHAADQDFKPLHHAELGIKLGGIDTLQGGQVSGSRFAYLRGDVALMQYALSQLLIDELLARGYEMFVPPLLVRERALYGTSHFPEGRDQVYGIKTDNVEEGTDLFLVGSSEPTNFSYFMDRTLDAVELPTKVFAYTACFRSEAGSWGKDVKGIKRVHQFDKIEMNAVCLPEQSEEVYEEFGQVNEWLLQQLLLPYRIVDKCHGDAGYLASHRQRDL
;
A
#
# COMPACT_ATOMS: atom_id res chain seq x y z
N ILE A 1 5.53 -5.58 31.97
CA ILE A 1 5.69 -5.05 30.61
C ILE A 1 6.34 -3.72 30.85
N GLU A 2 7.68 -3.66 30.71
CA GLU A 2 8.41 -2.39 30.72
C GLU A 2 7.77 -1.48 29.69
N GLU A 3 7.46 -0.25 30.08
CA GLU A 3 7.08 0.82 29.19
C GLU A 3 8.07 0.84 28.03
N LYS A 4 7.66 0.33 26.90
CA LYS A 4 8.46 0.49 25.68
C LYS A 4 8.52 1.98 25.42
N ALA A 5 9.69 2.54 25.67
CA ALA A 5 9.94 3.95 25.47
C ALA A 5 9.36 4.36 24.11
N TRP A 6 8.32 5.17 24.18
CA TRP A 6 7.81 5.89 23.02
C TRP A 6 9.00 6.56 22.34
N ILE A 7 9.26 6.20 21.09
CA ILE A 7 10.39 6.76 20.37
C ILE A 7 9.93 8.14 19.91
N PRO A 8 10.49 9.21 20.47
CA PRO A 8 10.11 10.55 20.04
C PRO A 8 10.47 10.70 18.55
N ARG A 9 9.70 11.48 17.82
CA ARG A 9 9.89 11.90 16.41
C ARG A 9 11.21 12.64 16.15
N GLN A 10 12.28 12.31 16.88
CA GLN A 10 13.62 12.90 16.77
C GLN A 10 14.48 12.05 15.84
N GLY A 11 14.58 12.42 14.65
CA GLY A 11 15.32 11.80 13.55
C GLY A 11 14.72 12.18 12.20
N TYR A 12 13.70 12.98 12.27
CA TYR A 12 12.97 13.51 11.14
C TYR A 12 13.77 14.65 10.49
N LEU A 13 14.04 14.54 9.22
CA LEU A 13 14.55 15.67 8.45
C LEU A 13 13.35 16.50 7.98
N SER A 14 13.39 17.79 8.24
CA SER A 14 12.33 18.70 7.86
C SER A 14 12.24 18.87 6.33
N ALA A 15 11.03 19.12 5.83
CA ALA A 15 10.73 19.26 4.40
C ALA A 15 11.55 20.33 3.64
N ASP A 16 12.18 21.26 4.36
CA ASP A 16 13.04 22.32 3.83
C ASP A 16 14.40 21.83 3.27
N LYS A 17 14.73 20.54 3.46
CA LYS A 17 15.94 19.91 2.89
C LYS A 17 15.67 19.13 1.59
N LEU A 18 14.47 19.25 1.05
CA LEU A 18 14.05 18.52 -0.14
C LEU A 18 14.69 19.03 -1.42
N GLY A 19 15.61 18.25 -1.98
CA GLY A 19 16.03 18.37 -3.38
C GLY A 19 15.29 17.35 -4.26
N ARG A 20 15.14 17.62 -5.56
CA ARG A 20 14.54 16.66 -6.51
C ARG A 20 15.44 15.43 -6.63
N GLY A 21 14.90 14.24 -6.29
CA GLY A 21 15.63 12.99 -6.28
C GLY A 21 16.54 12.78 -5.07
N GLU A 22 16.48 13.68 -4.09
CA GLU A 22 17.20 13.56 -2.82
C GLU A 22 16.33 12.91 -1.74
N THR A 23 16.97 12.40 -0.70
CA THR A 23 16.29 11.88 0.48
C THR A 23 15.58 13.04 1.20
N SER A 24 14.25 12.97 1.30
CA SER A 24 13.42 14.01 1.91
C SER A 24 13.23 13.84 3.41
N GLY A 25 13.48 12.63 3.90
CA GLY A 25 13.43 12.31 5.33
C GLY A 25 14.10 10.97 5.59
N GLU A 26 14.59 10.80 6.80
CA GLU A 26 15.23 9.57 7.27
C GLU A 26 14.86 9.32 8.73
N TYR A 27 14.53 8.08 9.03
CA TYR A 27 14.31 7.62 10.39
C TYR A 27 15.19 6.43 10.69
N MET A 28 15.98 6.55 11.75
CA MET A 28 16.81 5.48 12.29
C MET A 28 16.39 5.23 13.75
N PRO A 29 15.82 4.09 14.07
CA PRO A 29 15.41 3.76 15.42
C PRO A 29 16.65 3.67 16.35
N LYS A 30 16.49 4.07 17.61
CA LYS A 30 17.56 3.99 18.61
C LYS A 30 18.00 2.56 18.93
N ARG A 31 17.12 1.57 18.68
CA ARG A 31 17.49 0.16 18.78
C ARG A 31 17.82 -0.36 17.39
N PRO A 32 18.93 -1.09 17.23
CA PRO A 32 19.30 -1.62 15.94
C PRO A 32 18.24 -2.64 15.50
N VAL A 33 17.52 -2.32 14.44
CA VAL A 33 16.70 -3.26 13.65
C VAL A 33 17.38 -3.54 12.31
N HIS A 34 18.48 -2.82 12.02
CA HIS A 34 19.25 -3.01 10.81
C HIS A 34 20.16 -4.24 10.91
N ALA A 35 20.25 -5.00 9.83
CA ALA A 35 21.08 -6.22 9.79
C ALA A 35 22.56 -5.94 10.14
N ALA A 36 23.07 -4.75 9.83
CA ALA A 36 24.44 -4.36 10.11
C ALA A 36 24.75 -4.18 11.62
N ASP A 37 23.71 -3.96 12.43
CA ASP A 37 23.82 -3.68 13.87
C ASP A 37 23.53 -4.92 14.73
N GLN A 38 23.37 -6.10 14.10
CA GLN A 38 23.10 -7.34 14.78
C GLN A 38 24.36 -8.21 14.87
N ASP A 39 24.55 -8.87 16.01
CA ASP A 39 25.63 -9.86 16.20
C ASP A 39 25.39 -11.16 15.42
N PHE A 40 24.35 -11.22 14.62
CA PHE A 40 23.99 -12.38 13.80
C PHE A 40 23.56 -11.94 12.40
N LYS A 41 23.70 -12.85 11.43
CA LYS A 41 23.20 -12.64 10.07
C LYS A 41 21.70 -12.92 10.01
N PRO A 42 20.83 -11.93 9.73
CA PRO A 42 19.41 -12.15 9.58
C PRO A 42 19.09 -13.12 8.44
N LEU A 43 18.10 -13.99 8.66
CA LEU A 43 17.56 -14.85 7.62
C LEU A 43 16.72 -14.02 6.64
N HIS A 44 16.65 -14.46 5.41
CA HIS A 44 15.68 -13.93 4.45
C HIS A 44 14.25 -14.20 4.96
N HIS A 45 13.32 -13.24 4.74
CA HIS A 45 11.95 -13.35 5.28
C HIS A 45 11.23 -14.67 4.96
N ALA A 46 11.44 -15.20 3.73
CA ALA A 46 10.88 -16.49 3.34
C ALA A 46 11.45 -17.65 4.17
N GLU A 47 12.76 -17.66 4.40
CA GLU A 47 13.43 -18.69 5.20
C GLU A 47 13.00 -18.63 6.66
N LEU A 48 12.92 -17.41 7.20
CA LEU A 48 12.44 -17.19 8.56
C LEU A 48 10.98 -17.61 8.72
N GLY A 49 10.12 -17.21 7.79
CA GLY A 49 8.70 -17.54 7.83
C GLY A 49 8.43 -19.04 7.70
N ILE A 50 9.17 -19.74 6.84
CA ILE A 50 9.09 -21.20 6.72
C ILE A 50 9.59 -21.87 8.01
N LYS A 51 10.72 -21.44 8.55
CA LYS A 51 11.29 -21.97 9.79
C LYS A 51 10.34 -21.81 10.99
N LEU A 52 9.60 -20.72 11.05
CA LEU A 52 8.57 -20.46 12.07
C LEU A 52 7.23 -21.16 11.79
N GLY A 53 7.09 -21.86 10.66
CA GLY A 53 5.83 -22.48 10.24
C GLY A 53 4.73 -21.46 9.89
N GLY A 54 5.10 -20.19 9.73
CA GLY A 54 4.16 -19.09 9.49
C GLY A 54 3.93 -18.74 8.02
N ILE A 55 4.81 -19.18 7.10
CA ILE A 55 4.69 -18.96 5.66
C ILE A 55 4.82 -20.31 4.95
N ASP A 56 3.81 -20.65 4.13
CA ASP A 56 3.81 -21.89 3.33
C ASP A 56 3.60 -21.55 1.84
N THR A 57 4.72 -21.39 1.15
CA THR A 57 4.74 -21.13 -0.30
C THR A 57 4.58 -22.42 -1.12
N LEU A 58 4.91 -23.57 -0.55
CA LEU A 58 4.79 -24.85 -1.23
C LEU A 58 3.31 -25.20 -1.43
N GLN A 59 2.54 -25.17 -0.35
CA GLN A 59 1.11 -25.45 -0.41
C GLN A 59 0.36 -24.36 -1.21
N GLY A 60 0.75 -23.09 -1.06
CA GLY A 60 0.21 -22.00 -1.89
C GLY A 60 0.42 -22.25 -3.38
N GLY A 61 1.61 -22.70 -3.74
CA GLY A 61 1.94 -23.06 -5.12
C GLY A 61 1.15 -24.25 -5.66
N GLN A 62 0.86 -25.25 -4.84
CA GLN A 62 0.03 -26.39 -5.23
C GLN A 62 -1.44 -26.02 -5.47
N VAL A 63 -1.97 -25.08 -4.67
CA VAL A 63 -3.38 -24.68 -4.74
C VAL A 63 -3.65 -23.67 -5.84
N SER A 64 -2.77 -22.68 -5.99
CA SER A 64 -3.06 -21.50 -6.84
C SER A 64 -1.94 -21.16 -7.84
N GLY A 65 -0.84 -21.89 -7.82
CA GLY A 65 0.31 -21.60 -8.67
C GLY A 65 1.42 -20.82 -7.94
N SER A 66 2.43 -20.44 -8.71
CA SER A 66 3.55 -19.66 -8.17
C SER A 66 3.10 -18.31 -7.62
N ARG A 67 3.87 -17.75 -6.68
CA ARG A 67 3.58 -16.45 -6.03
C ARG A 67 2.29 -16.40 -5.21
N PHE A 68 1.79 -17.55 -4.78
CA PHE A 68 0.78 -17.66 -3.73
C PHE A 68 1.40 -18.31 -2.50
N ALA A 69 0.94 -17.90 -1.34
CA ALA A 69 1.38 -18.45 -0.06
C ALA A 69 0.23 -18.50 0.94
N TYR A 70 0.29 -19.44 1.85
CA TYR A 70 -0.49 -19.36 3.07
C TYR A 70 0.32 -18.65 4.15
N LEU A 71 -0.30 -17.68 4.82
CA LEU A 71 0.15 -17.17 6.11
C LEU A 71 -0.56 -17.96 7.20
N ARG A 72 0.17 -18.37 8.25
CA ARG A 72 -0.35 -19.28 9.27
C ARG A 72 0.01 -18.80 10.66
N GLY A 73 -0.85 -19.18 11.63
CA GLY A 73 -0.60 -18.91 13.05
C GLY A 73 -0.32 -17.43 13.33
N ASP A 74 0.72 -17.18 14.09
CA ASP A 74 1.09 -15.83 14.53
C ASP A 74 1.44 -14.89 13.38
N VAL A 75 1.97 -15.40 12.26
CA VAL A 75 2.25 -14.56 11.08
C VAL A 75 0.95 -14.07 10.44
N ALA A 76 -0.08 -14.91 10.38
CA ALA A 76 -1.40 -14.49 9.92
C ALA A 76 -2.05 -13.47 10.88
N LEU A 77 -1.95 -13.71 12.19
CA LEU A 77 -2.45 -12.77 13.21
C LEU A 77 -1.70 -11.43 13.16
N MET A 78 -0.40 -11.46 12.88
CA MET A 78 0.41 -10.25 12.74
C MET A 78 -0.05 -9.37 11.57
N GLN A 79 -0.51 -9.95 10.46
CA GLN A 79 -1.10 -9.20 9.33
C GLN A 79 -2.34 -8.42 9.77
N TYR A 80 -3.26 -9.07 10.52
CA TYR A 80 -4.45 -8.39 11.04
C TYR A 80 -4.10 -7.33 12.08
N ALA A 81 -3.16 -7.61 12.98
CA ALA A 81 -2.72 -6.66 13.98
C ALA A 81 -2.10 -5.39 13.36
N LEU A 82 -1.30 -5.57 12.31
CA LEU A 82 -0.74 -4.46 11.54
C LEU A 82 -1.82 -3.63 10.85
N SER A 83 -2.79 -4.30 10.23
CA SER A 83 -3.91 -3.62 9.58
C SER A 83 -4.76 -2.85 10.60
N GLN A 84 -5.06 -3.46 11.76
CA GLN A 84 -5.84 -2.81 12.81
C GLN A 84 -5.14 -1.57 13.37
N LEU A 85 -3.82 -1.64 13.57
CA LEU A 85 -3.01 -0.50 14.03
C LEU A 85 -3.18 0.73 13.11
N LEU A 86 -3.13 0.51 11.79
CA LEU A 86 -3.29 1.59 10.83
C LEU A 86 -4.75 2.05 10.70
N ILE A 87 -5.71 1.13 10.75
CA ILE A 87 -7.15 1.46 10.76
C ILE A 87 -7.48 2.40 11.91
N ASP A 88 -7.02 2.09 13.13
CA ASP A 88 -7.28 2.91 14.33
C ASP A 88 -6.68 4.32 14.17
N GLU A 89 -5.48 4.44 13.63
CA GLU A 89 -4.84 5.74 13.37
C GLU A 89 -5.60 6.55 12.32
N LEU A 90 -6.03 5.92 11.23
CA LEU A 90 -6.77 6.62 10.17
C LEU A 90 -8.13 7.13 10.66
N LEU A 91 -8.85 6.32 11.44
CA LEU A 91 -10.09 6.74 12.08
C LEU A 91 -9.86 7.91 13.05
N ALA A 92 -8.79 7.85 13.84
CA ALA A 92 -8.42 8.95 14.76
C ALA A 92 -8.08 10.26 14.03
N ARG A 93 -7.59 10.17 12.78
CA ARG A 93 -7.34 11.34 11.90
C ARG A 93 -8.56 11.78 11.10
N GLY A 94 -9.72 11.17 11.32
CA GLY A 94 -10.97 11.57 10.68
C GLY A 94 -11.18 11.04 9.26
N TYR A 95 -10.48 9.97 8.88
CA TYR A 95 -10.76 9.27 7.62
C TYR A 95 -12.02 8.42 7.78
N GLU A 96 -12.85 8.39 6.75
CA GLU A 96 -13.98 7.46 6.66
C GLU A 96 -13.52 6.11 6.09
N MET A 97 -13.87 5.02 6.77
CA MET A 97 -13.55 3.67 6.28
C MET A 97 -14.57 3.20 5.26
N PHE A 98 -14.09 2.77 4.10
CA PHE A 98 -14.90 2.11 3.07
C PHE A 98 -14.66 0.60 3.07
N VAL A 99 -15.72 -0.14 2.76
CA VAL A 99 -15.67 -1.55 2.35
C VAL A 99 -16.19 -1.62 0.91
N PRO A 100 -15.33 -1.35 -0.07
CA PRO A 100 -15.75 -1.23 -1.46
C PRO A 100 -15.86 -2.59 -2.15
N PRO A 101 -16.58 -2.66 -3.29
CA PRO A 101 -16.56 -3.85 -4.15
C PRO A 101 -15.15 -4.08 -4.71
N LEU A 102 -14.72 -5.34 -4.79
CA LEU A 102 -13.41 -5.74 -5.33
C LEU A 102 -13.47 -6.09 -6.82
N LEU A 103 -14.67 -6.21 -7.36
CA LEU A 103 -14.92 -6.39 -8.79
C LEU A 103 -15.45 -5.09 -9.37
N VAL A 104 -14.76 -4.58 -10.38
CA VAL A 104 -15.08 -3.30 -10.99
C VAL A 104 -15.33 -3.44 -12.49
N ARG A 105 -16.14 -2.55 -13.02
CA ARG A 105 -16.30 -2.38 -14.47
C ARG A 105 -15.12 -1.63 -15.05
N GLU A 106 -14.86 -1.83 -16.32
CA GLU A 106 -13.79 -1.20 -17.07
C GLU A 106 -13.78 0.33 -16.93
N ARG A 107 -14.95 0.96 -16.86
CA ARG A 107 -15.08 2.42 -16.65
C ARG A 107 -14.36 2.93 -15.39
N ALA A 108 -14.38 2.17 -14.30
CA ALA A 108 -13.69 2.55 -13.07
C ALA A 108 -12.16 2.55 -13.25
N LEU A 109 -11.63 1.59 -14.00
CA LEU A 109 -10.21 1.46 -14.30
C LEU A 109 -9.72 2.55 -15.26
N TYR A 110 -10.53 2.93 -16.24
CA TYR A 110 -10.23 4.10 -17.09
C TYR A 110 -10.28 5.41 -16.30
N GLY A 111 -11.28 5.57 -15.44
CA GLY A 111 -11.46 6.79 -14.64
C GLY A 111 -10.30 7.08 -13.67
N THR A 112 -9.54 6.04 -13.32
CA THR A 112 -8.37 6.14 -12.44
C THR A 112 -7.04 5.83 -13.15
N SER A 113 -7.05 5.86 -14.50
CA SER A 113 -5.90 5.63 -15.37
C SER A 113 -5.12 4.32 -15.14
N HIS A 114 -5.80 3.31 -14.61
CA HIS A 114 -5.27 1.95 -14.57
C HIS A 114 -5.32 1.32 -15.97
N PHE A 115 -6.24 1.79 -16.82
CA PHE A 115 -6.34 1.45 -18.22
C PHE A 115 -6.08 2.69 -19.08
N PRO A 116 -5.52 2.52 -20.30
CA PRO A 116 -5.18 1.26 -20.97
C PRO A 116 -3.84 0.63 -20.55
N GLU A 117 -2.87 1.41 -20.00
CA GLU A 117 -1.47 1.01 -19.87
C GLU A 117 -1.26 -0.17 -18.91
N GLY A 118 -2.00 -0.23 -17.81
CA GLY A 118 -1.89 -1.28 -16.80
C GLY A 118 -2.76 -2.51 -17.04
N ARG A 119 -3.35 -2.67 -18.24
CA ARG A 119 -4.32 -3.74 -18.51
C ARG A 119 -3.75 -5.14 -18.33
N ASP A 120 -2.49 -5.35 -18.63
CA ASP A 120 -1.77 -6.62 -18.45
C ASP A 120 -1.55 -6.99 -16.98
N GLN A 121 -1.66 -6.03 -16.06
CA GLN A 121 -1.53 -6.25 -14.62
C GLN A 121 -2.85 -6.65 -13.95
N VAL A 122 -3.98 -6.56 -14.64
CA VAL A 122 -5.32 -6.73 -14.07
C VAL A 122 -5.92 -8.08 -14.44
N TYR A 123 -6.49 -8.79 -13.47
CA TYR A 123 -7.25 -10.00 -13.70
C TYR A 123 -8.66 -9.69 -14.21
N GLY A 124 -8.99 -10.12 -15.42
CA GLY A 124 -10.35 -10.12 -15.95
C GLY A 124 -11.12 -11.37 -15.51
N ILE A 125 -12.38 -11.20 -15.14
CA ILE A 125 -13.28 -12.30 -14.78
C ILE A 125 -14.08 -12.71 -16.01
N LYS A 126 -13.94 -13.97 -16.42
CA LYS A 126 -14.78 -14.58 -17.44
C LYS A 126 -15.96 -15.27 -16.79
N THR A 127 -17.17 -14.91 -17.19
CA THR A 127 -18.40 -15.58 -16.77
C THR A 127 -19.19 -15.95 -18.02
N ASP A 128 -19.68 -17.18 -18.06
CA ASP A 128 -20.42 -17.70 -19.23
C ASP A 128 -21.81 -17.07 -19.41
N ASN A 129 -22.27 -16.28 -18.42
CA ASN A 129 -23.65 -15.75 -18.37
C ASN A 129 -23.69 -14.22 -18.30
N VAL A 130 -22.64 -13.51 -18.71
CA VAL A 130 -22.59 -12.04 -18.66
C VAL A 130 -22.90 -11.48 -20.04
N GLU A 131 -23.83 -10.53 -20.10
CA GLU A 131 -24.13 -9.77 -21.31
C GLU A 131 -22.84 -9.07 -21.84
N GLU A 132 -22.72 -9.03 -23.15
CA GLU A 132 -21.59 -8.39 -23.83
C GLU A 132 -21.41 -6.94 -23.32
N GLY A 133 -20.19 -6.59 -22.91
CA GLY A 133 -19.86 -5.28 -22.35
C GLY A 133 -19.99 -5.13 -20.82
N THR A 134 -20.21 -6.22 -20.10
CA THR A 134 -20.27 -6.23 -18.62
C THR A 134 -19.06 -6.90 -17.97
N ASP A 135 -17.92 -6.91 -18.65
CA ASP A 135 -16.69 -7.47 -18.12
C ASP A 135 -16.36 -6.87 -16.74
N LEU A 136 -16.06 -7.75 -15.81
CA LEU A 136 -15.61 -7.41 -14.47
C LEU A 136 -14.12 -7.73 -14.31
N PHE A 137 -13.46 -6.91 -13.51
CA PHE A 137 -12.03 -7.00 -13.26
C PHE A 137 -11.78 -6.98 -11.75
N LEU A 138 -10.83 -7.81 -11.29
CA LEU A 138 -10.35 -7.74 -9.93
C LEU A 138 -9.45 -6.53 -9.74
N VAL A 139 -9.63 -5.81 -8.63
CA VAL A 139 -8.83 -4.62 -8.33
C VAL A 139 -7.41 -4.99 -7.93
N GLY A 140 -6.43 -4.25 -8.45
CA GLY A 140 -5.03 -4.31 -8.03
C GLY A 140 -4.69 -3.32 -6.90
N SER A 141 -5.67 -2.49 -6.54
CA SER A 141 -5.67 -1.48 -5.48
C SER A 141 -7.12 -1.06 -5.26
N SER A 142 -7.48 -0.54 -4.08
CA SER A 142 -8.82 0.01 -3.85
C SER A 142 -9.01 1.43 -4.37
N GLU A 143 -8.00 2.06 -4.91
CA GLU A 143 -8.07 3.38 -5.53
C GLU A 143 -9.18 3.49 -6.60
N PRO A 144 -9.31 2.54 -7.57
CA PRO A 144 -10.39 2.60 -8.55
C PRO A 144 -11.78 2.57 -7.92
N THR A 145 -11.99 1.76 -6.88
CA THR A 145 -13.29 1.64 -6.22
C THR A 145 -13.60 2.84 -5.33
N ASN A 146 -12.61 3.32 -4.58
CA ASN A 146 -12.79 4.45 -3.68
C ASN A 146 -13.12 5.73 -4.47
N PHE A 147 -12.40 6.04 -5.55
CA PHE A 147 -12.72 7.19 -6.38
C PHE A 147 -14.00 7.01 -7.19
N SER A 148 -14.33 5.80 -7.63
CA SER A 148 -15.58 5.53 -8.34
C SER A 148 -16.83 5.76 -7.46
N TYR A 149 -16.69 5.76 -6.14
CA TYR A 149 -17.78 6.16 -5.25
C TYR A 149 -18.24 7.61 -5.50
N PHE A 150 -17.32 8.46 -5.91
CA PHE A 150 -17.59 9.87 -6.24
C PHE A 150 -17.92 10.10 -7.73
N MET A 151 -17.91 9.05 -8.55
CA MET A 151 -18.18 9.16 -9.98
C MET A 151 -19.58 9.74 -10.23
N ASP A 152 -19.66 10.68 -11.18
CA ASP A 152 -20.89 11.37 -11.59
C ASP A 152 -21.58 12.14 -10.42
N ARG A 153 -20.84 12.48 -9.37
CA ARG A 153 -21.32 13.31 -8.25
C ARG A 153 -20.69 14.69 -8.27
N THR A 154 -21.45 15.66 -7.80
CA THR A 154 -20.95 16.99 -7.44
C THR A 154 -20.86 17.05 -5.92
N LEU A 155 -19.67 17.34 -5.39
CA LEU A 155 -19.45 17.51 -3.95
C LEU A 155 -19.54 19.00 -3.61
N ASP A 156 -20.08 19.28 -2.43
CA ASP A 156 -20.10 20.65 -1.93
C ASP A 156 -18.70 21.03 -1.40
N ALA A 157 -18.25 22.25 -1.65
CA ALA A 157 -16.93 22.70 -1.22
C ALA A 157 -16.73 22.64 0.29
N VAL A 158 -17.82 22.72 1.06
CA VAL A 158 -17.76 22.62 2.52
C VAL A 158 -17.50 21.20 3.03
N GLU A 159 -17.69 20.19 2.19
CA GLU A 159 -17.41 18.78 2.50
C GLU A 159 -15.95 18.39 2.22
N LEU A 160 -15.18 19.30 1.64
CA LEU A 160 -13.79 19.05 1.23
C LEU A 160 -12.77 19.56 2.27
N PRO A 161 -11.68 18.84 2.54
CA PRO A 161 -11.30 17.58 1.91
C PRO A 161 -12.11 16.40 2.44
N THR A 162 -12.68 15.59 1.55
CA THR A 162 -13.26 14.30 1.91
C THR A 162 -12.16 13.24 1.87
N LYS A 163 -11.86 12.64 3.03
CA LYS A 163 -10.78 11.66 3.21
C LYS A 163 -11.36 10.29 3.50
N VAL A 164 -11.01 9.31 2.68
CA VAL A 164 -11.50 7.94 2.80
C VAL A 164 -10.34 6.95 2.78
N PHE A 165 -10.53 5.77 3.34
CA PHE A 165 -9.59 4.67 3.18
C PHE A 165 -10.32 3.33 3.09
N ALA A 166 -9.66 2.34 2.51
CA ALA A 166 -10.18 0.97 2.48
C ALA A 166 -9.07 -0.03 2.80
N TYR A 167 -9.42 -1.08 3.53
CA TYR A 167 -8.62 -2.29 3.69
C TYR A 167 -9.18 -3.38 2.79
N THR A 168 -8.43 -3.80 1.77
CA THR A 168 -8.93 -4.71 0.73
C THR A 168 -7.91 -5.73 0.33
N ALA A 169 -8.38 -6.92 -0.05
CA ALA A 169 -7.57 -7.82 -0.87
C ALA A 169 -7.39 -7.21 -2.27
N CYS A 170 -6.17 -7.28 -2.76
CA CYS A 170 -5.75 -6.76 -4.06
C CYS A 170 -5.14 -7.88 -4.90
N PHE A 171 -5.29 -7.76 -6.22
CA PHE A 171 -4.89 -8.82 -7.15
C PHE A 171 -4.12 -8.22 -8.32
N ARG A 172 -2.90 -8.74 -8.58
CA ARG A 172 -2.08 -8.32 -9.71
C ARG A 172 -1.52 -9.53 -10.46
N SER A 173 -1.61 -9.51 -11.78
CA SER A 173 -1.06 -10.59 -12.60
C SER A 173 0.47 -10.65 -12.55
N GLU A 174 1.11 -9.56 -12.11
CA GLU A 174 2.58 -9.43 -12.06
C GLU A 174 3.26 -9.79 -13.39
N ALA A 175 2.60 -9.47 -14.50
CA ALA A 175 3.11 -9.72 -15.84
C ALA A 175 4.46 -9.01 -16.04
N GLY A 176 5.43 -9.71 -16.63
CA GLY A 176 6.75 -9.14 -16.89
C GLY A 176 7.66 -8.97 -15.67
N SER A 177 7.24 -9.40 -14.49
CA SER A 177 8.05 -9.27 -13.27
C SER A 177 9.08 -10.39 -13.14
N TRP A 178 10.39 -10.02 -13.19
CA TRP A 178 11.52 -10.93 -13.08
C TRP A 178 12.49 -10.42 -12.01
N GLY A 179 13.21 -11.31 -11.33
CA GLY A 179 14.31 -10.94 -10.44
C GLY A 179 14.19 -11.43 -9.01
N LYS A 180 15.00 -10.83 -8.10
CA LYS A 180 15.16 -11.27 -6.70
C LYS A 180 13.89 -11.11 -5.86
N ASP A 181 13.02 -10.16 -6.18
CA ASP A 181 11.80 -9.87 -5.43
C ASP A 181 10.68 -10.90 -5.63
N VAL A 182 10.85 -11.82 -6.57
CA VAL A 182 9.91 -12.92 -6.83
C VAL A 182 9.98 -14.00 -5.75
N LYS A 183 11.06 -14.04 -4.95
CA LYS A 183 11.23 -15.03 -3.89
C LYS A 183 10.52 -14.59 -2.61
N GLY A 184 9.65 -15.46 -2.09
CA GLY A 184 8.93 -15.23 -0.82
C GLY A 184 7.58 -14.57 -1.02
N ILE A 185 7.23 -13.63 -0.14
CA ILE A 185 5.91 -12.96 -0.10
C ILE A 185 5.95 -11.46 -0.43
N LYS A 186 7.06 -10.96 -0.95
CA LYS A 186 7.17 -9.53 -1.30
C LYS A 186 6.42 -9.16 -2.57
N ARG A 187 6.34 -10.08 -3.54
CA ARG A 187 5.69 -9.86 -4.82
C ARG A 187 4.81 -11.05 -5.17
N VAL A 188 3.55 -10.92 -4.82
CA VAL A 188 2.54 -11.98 -4.88
C VAL A 188 1.35 -11.55 -5.71
N HIS A 189 0.58 -12.51 -6.21
CA HIS A 189 -0.61 -12.24 -7.02
C HIS A 189 -1.80 -11.74 -6.20
N GLN A 190 -1.83 -12.06 -4.91
CA GLN A 190 -2.85 -11.64 -3.97
C GLN A 190 -2.19 -11.11 -2.71
N PHE A 191 -2.59 -9.93 -2.27
CA PHE A 191 -2.10 -9.29 -1.05
C PHE A 191 -3.17 -8.34 -0.49
N ASP A 192 -3.05 -8.01 0.78
CA ASP A 192 -3.92 -7.00 1.39
C ASP A 192 -3.27 -5.62 1.36
N LYS A 193 -4.09 -4.60 1.19
CA LYS A 193 -3.65 -3.21 1.11
C LYS A 193 -4.62 -2.28 1.85
N ILE A 194 -4.06 -1.35 2.60
CA ILE A 194 -4.80 -0.18 3.07
C ILE A 194 -4.44 0.98 2.12
N GLU A 195 -5.46 1.53 1.50
CA GLU A 195 -5.34 2.63 0.55
C GLU A 195 -6.06 3.87 1.07
N MET A 196 -5.32 4.97 1.22
CA MET A 196 -5.88 6.29 1.56
C MET A 196 -6.16 7.07 0.28
N ASN A 197 -7.33 7.68 0.21
CA ASN A 197 -7.72 8.55 -0.90
C ASN A 197 -8.35 9.83 -0.35
N ALA A 198 -8.20 10.93 -1.06
CA ALA A 198 -8.88 12.17 -0.73
C ALA A 198 -9.35 12.89 -1.99
N VAL A 199 -10.53 13.50 -1.86
CA VAL A 199 -11.01 14.49 -2.81
C VAL A 199 -10.91 15.84 -2.12
N CYS A 200 -10.20 16.79 -2.72
CA CYS A 200 -9.92 18.09 -2.10
C CYS A 200 -9.92 19.22 -3.13
N LEU A 201 -9.99 20.45 -2.67
CA LEU A 201 -9.75 21.61 -3.51
C LEU A 201 -8.26 21.72 -3.88
N PRO A 202 -7.90 22.34 -5.01
CA PRO A 202 -6.50 22.48 -5.42
C PRO A 202 -5.60 23.11 -4.36
N GLU A 203 -6.09 24.08 -3.62
CA GLU A 203 -5.38 24.77 -2.54
C GLU A 203 -5.15 23.91 -1.30
N GLN A 204 -5.93 22.83 -1.12
CA GLN A 204 -5.79 21.87 -0.03
C GLN A 204 -4.84 20.70 -0.37
N SER A 205 -4.50 20.54 -1.64
CA SER A 205 -3.81 19.33 -2.13
C SER A 205 -2.44 19.11 -1.49
N GLU A 206 -1.70 20.18 -1.24
CA GLU A 206 -0.36 20.09 -0.61
C GLU A 206 -0.46 19.62 0.84
N GLU A 207 -1.42 20.13 1.61
CA GLU A 207 -1.64 19.72 2.99
C GLU A 207 -2.06 18.25 3.08
N VAL A 208 -2.98 17.82 2.23
CA VAL A 208 -3.41 16.40 2.14
C VAL A 208 -2.25 15.49 1.75
N TYR A 209 -1.43 15.92 0.80
CA TYR A 209 -0.25 15.17 0.37
C TYR A 209 0.76 14.97 1.52
N GLU A 210 1.06 16.02 2.26
CA GLU A 210 1.96 15.93 3.42
C GLU A 210 1.36 15.08 4.54
N GLU A 211 0.04 15.14 4.76
CA GLU A 211 -0.64 14.27 5.72
C GLU A 211 -0.50 12.78 5.36
N PHE A 212 -0.63 12.42 4.08
CA PHE A 212 -0.41 11.05 3.62
C PHE A 212 1.02 10.57 3.92
N GLY A 213 1.99 11.43 3.68
CA GLY A 213 3.38 11.17 4.06
C GLY A 213 3.55 10.92 5.56
N GLN A 214 2.96 11.77 6.39
CA GLN A 214 3.02 11.65 7.85
C GLN A 214 2.37 10.36 8.37
N VAL A 215 1.28 9.90 7.78
CA VAL A 215 0.65 8.62 8.15
C VAL A 215 1.59 7.45 7.87
N ASN A 216 2.20 7.43 6.69
CA ASN A 216 3.15 6.38 6.31
C ASN A 216 4.37 6.36 7.24
N GLU A 217 4.94 7.53 7.53
CA GLU A 217 6.07 7.66 8.45
C GLU A 217 5.70 7.25 9.88
N TRP A 218 4.52 7.66 10.35
CA TRP A 218 4.02 7.26 11.66
C TRP A 218 3.98 5.73 11.79
N LEU A 219 3.42 5.03 10.80
CA LEU A 219 3.34 3.57 10.81
C LEU A 219 4.73 2.92 10.91
N LEU A 220 5.68 3.34 10.08
CA LEU A 220 7.03 2.79 10.12
C LEU A 220 7.74 3.08 11.44
N GLN A 221 7.50 4.23 12.05
CA GLN A 221 8.02 4.60 13.36
C GLN A 221 7.42 3.74 14.48
N GLN A 222 6.10 3.47 14.44
CA GLN A 222 5.47 2.54 15.40
C GLN A 222 6.06 1.14 15.31
N LEU A 223 6.42 0.71 14.12
CA LEU A 223 7.04 -0.59 13.86
C LEU A 223 8.56 -0.61 14.11
N LEU A 224 9.16 0.52 14.47
CA LEU A 224 10.60 0.69 14.64
C LEU A 224 11.41 0.30 13.39
N LEU A 225 10.84 0.53 12.21
CA LEU A 225 11.49 0.26 10.95
C LEU A 225 12.26 1.49 10.48
N PRO A 226 13.54 1.34 10.07
CA PRO A 226 14.28 2.42 9.44
C PRO A 226 13.75 2.65 8.02
N TYR A 227 13.66 3.90 7.61
CA TYR A 227 13.20 4.27 6.27
C TYR A 227 13.88 5.55 5.78
N ARG A 228 13.78 5.79 4.49
CA ARG A 228 14.10 7.05 3.83
C ARG A 228 12.93 7.45 2.96
N ILE A 229 12.64 8.73 2.92
CA ILE A 229 11.67 9.29 1.98
C ILE A 229 12.43 9.74 0.74
N VAL A 230 11.98 9.30 -0.42
CA VAL A 230 12.57 9.63 -1.72
C VAL A 230 11.54 10.34 -2.57
N ASP A 231 11.83 11.56 -2.96
CA ASP A 231 11.05 12.26 -3.98
C ASP A 231 11.40 11.69 -5.36
N LYS A 232 10.40 11.21 -6.07
CA LYS A 232 10.60 10.69 -7.42
C LYS A 232 10.91 11.81 -8.41
N CYS A 233 11.82 11.52 -9.32
CA CYS A 233 12.06 12.40 -10.45
C CYS A 233 10.89 12.35 -11.45
N HIS A 234 10.72 13.38 -12.26
CA HIS A 234 9.63 13.46 -13.22
C HIS A 234 9.57 12.30 -14.21
N GLY A 235 10.70 11.72 -14.57
CA GLY A 235 10.77 10.57 -15.49
C GLY A 235 10.28 9.26 -14.89
N ASP A 236 10.19 9.17 -13.55
CA ASP A 236 9.71 7.98 -12.81
C ASP A 236 8.39 8.24 -12.08
N ALA A 237 7.89 9.46 -12.13
CA ALA A 237 6.59 9.81 -11.59
C ALA A 237 5.48 9.16 -12.43
N GLY A 238 4.44 8.66 -11.77
CA GLY A 238 3.29 8.08 -12.45
C GLY A 238 2.61 9.11 -13.36
N TYR A 239 1.98 8.62 -14.42
CA TYR A 239 1.31 9.44 -15.44
C TYR A 239 0.33 10.48 -14.89
N LEU A 240 -0.31 10.17 -13.76
CA LEU A 240 -1.26 11.06 -13.08
C LEU A 240 -0.63 11.94 -12.00
N ALA A 241 0.64 11.76 -11.67
CA ALA A 241 1.31 12.60 -10.70
C ALA A 241 1.50 14.01 -11.29
N SER A 242 0.50 14.86 -11.12
CA SER A 242 0.52 16.25 -11.62
C SER A 242 1.47 17.13 -10.81
N HIS A 243 1.91 16.69 -9.63
CA HIS A 243 2.66 17.54 -8.73
C HIS A 243 3.91 16.84 -8.16
N ARG A 244 3.75 15.90 -7.24
CA ARG A 244 4.85 15.16 -6.62
C ARG A 244 4.47 13.70 -6.36
N GLN A 245 5.46 12.84 -6.33
CA GLN A 245 5.34 11.47 -5.87
C GLN A 245 6.52 11.13 -4.97
N ARG A 246 6.23 10.52 -3.82
CA ARG A 246 7.22 10.03 -2.86
C ARG A 246 7.10 8.54 -2.65
N ASP A 247 8.23 7.90 -2.40
CA ASP A 247 8.34 6.51 -1.94
C ASP A 247 9.04 6.47 -0.56
N LEU A 248 8.72 5.44 0.22
CA LEU A 248 9.31 5.13 1.53
C LEU A 248 10.07 3.82 1.50
#